data_ffe65279b60df8c417280cd92edbb3ad
#
_entry.id   ffe65279b60df8c417280cd92edbb3ad
#
_cell.length_a   1.000
_cell.length_b   1.000
_cell.length_c   1.000
_cell.angle_alpha   90.00
_cell.angle_beta   90.00
_cell.angle_gamma   90.00
#
_symmetry.space_group_name_H-M   'P 1'
#
loop_
_entity.id
_entity.type
_entity.pdbx_description
1 polymer ?
#
loop_
_entity_poly.entity_id
_entity_poly.type
_entity_poly.pdbx_seq_one_letter_code
_entity_poly.pdbx_strand_id
1 'polypeptide(L)'
;RQFRGSDIVIEEAQPESFEGVDLVLSSAGGSVSARLLPEAVKRGAVAVDNTSFWRMNDNVPLVVPEVNEQALYQHNGIVANPNCSTIQMVVALEPIRQNFGLKQVVVSTYQAASGAGQSAWNELLNQAQQHLNGETETAEILPTKGDKKHYPLAFNLLPQIDVFEDEGYTHEEYKMIHETKKIMLGDKNAPDIKVTATAVRVPVPVGHGETVYFEVTDKDGASTKGIQQALSDAPGVVLEDDPDHQIYPQPINAEGKRDTFVGRVRPDLENDGNYHMWVVSDNLLKGAAWNAVQIAERLVALDLVRVPAGSAELFAD
;
A
#
# COMPACT_ATOMS: atom_id res chain seq x y z
N ARG A 1 -22.24 9.85 15.12
CA ARG A 1 -22.01 10.01 13.67
C ARG A 1 -23.09 9.27 12.89
N GLN A 2 -23.26 9.58 11.61
CA GLN A 2 -24.23 8.89 10.76
C GLN A 2 -23.54 7.83 9.89
N PHE A 3 -24.17 6.66 9.78
CA PHE A 3 -23.79 5.58 8.89
C PHE A 3 -25.03 5.01 8.22
N ARG A 4 -25.07 4.99 6.90
CA ARG A 4 -26.24 4.53 6.08
C ARG A 4 -27.57 5.16 6.52
N GLY A 5 -27.55 6.45 6.91
CA GLY A 5 -28.73 7.18 7.33
C GLY A 5 -29.18 6.96 8.79
N SER A 6 -28.46 6.14 9.55
CA SER A 6 -28.71 5.90 10.97
C SER A 6 -27.62 6.54 11.83
N ASP A 7 -28.02 7.09 12.97
CA ASP A 7 -27.07 7.60 13.95
C ASP A 7 -26.36 6.44 14.66
N ILE A 8 -25.01 6.51 14.69
CA ILE A 8 -24.17 5.54 15.39
C ILE A 8 -23.45 6.25 16.53
N VAL A 9 -23.51 5.66 17.72
CA VAL A 9 -22.67 6.03 18.86
C VAL A 9 -21.25 5.49 18.63
N ILE A 10 -20.24 6.36 18.78
CA ILE A 10 -18.84 5.94 18.78
C ILE A 10 -18.48 5.64 20.22
N GLU A 11 -18.00 4.44 20.47
CA GLU A 11 -17.56 3.98 21.77
C GLU A 11 -16.05 3.73 21.76
N GLU A 12 -15.43 3.78 22.94
CA GLU A 12 -14.04 3.36 23.09
C GLU A 12 -13.96 1.84 22.93
N ALA A 13 -13.08 1.38 22.03
CA ALA A 13 -12.90 -0.04 21.81
C ALA A 13 -12.21 -0.69 23.02
N GLN A 14 -12.88 -1.67 23.61
CA GLN A 14 -12.38 -2.52 24.69
C GLN A 14 -12.45 -3.99 24.25
N PRO A 15 -11.78 -4.92 24.92
CA PRO A 15 -11.86 -6.34 24.58
C PRO A 15 -13.31 -6.86 24.45
N GLU A 16 -14.20 -6.42 25.30
CA GLU A 16 -15.62 -6.81 25.31
C GLU A 16 -16.40 -6.28 24.11
N SER A 17 -15.90 -5.23 23.44
CA SER A 17 -16.52 -4.67 22.23
C SER A 17 -16.56 -5.66 21.06
N PHE A 18 -15.79 -6.73 21.12
CA PHE A 18 -15.72 -7.77 20.06
C PHE A 18 -16.67 -8.94 20.32
N GLU A 19 -17.44 -8.96 21.40
CA GLU A 19 -18.42 -10.01 21.66
C GLU A 19 -19.53 -9.99 20.59
N GLY A 20 -19.72 -11.12 19.89
CA GLY A 20 -20.72 -11.24 18.82
C GLY A 20 -20.35 -10.52 17.51
N VAL A 21 -19.10 -10.08 17.38
CA VAL A 21 -18.57 -9.51 16.13
C VAL A 21 -17.89 -10.61 15.32
N ASP A 22 -18.27 -10.75 14.05
CA ASP A 22 -17.67 -11.73 13.12
C ASP A 22 -16.41 -11.18 12.44
N LEU A 23 -16.42 -9.89 12.05
CA LEU A 23 -15.38 -9.26 11.27
C LEU A 23 -15.06 -7.85 11.76
N VAL A 24 -13.76 -7.56 11.93
CA VAL A 24 -13.23 -6.26 12.37
C VAL A 24 -12.39 -5.64 11.25
N LEU A 25 -12.66 -4.37 10.92
CA LEU A 25 -11.75 -3.53 10.12
C LEU A 25 -11.01 -2.58 11.07
N SER A 26 -9.71 -2.78 11.23
CA SER A 26 -8.87 -2.04 12.17
C SER A 26 -7.98 -1.02 11.47
N SER A 27 -7.99 0.23 11.96
CA SER A 27 -7.10 1.30 11.48
C SER A 27 -6.79 2.32 12.60
N ALA A 28 -6.66 1.84 13.83
CA ALA A 28 -6.53 2.69 15.03
C ALA A 28 -5.08 2.93 15.51
N GLY A 29 -4.10 2.54 14.70
CA GLY A 29 -2.67 2.63 15.00
C GLY A 29 -2.08 1.33 15.59
N GLY A 30 -0.76 1.14 15.39
CA GLY A 30 -0.09 -0.13 15.67
C GLY A 30 -0.18 -0.61 17.12
N SER A 31 -0.05 0.29 18.11
CA SER A 31 -0.16 -0.07 19.52
C SER A 31 -1.55 -0.52 19.94
N VAL A 32 -2.59 0.08 19.35
CA VAL A 32 -3.99 -0.33 19.57
C VAL A 32 -4.24 -1.68 18.90
N SER A 33 -3.76 -1.86 17.67
CA SER A 33 -3.86 -3.12 16.93
C SER A 33 -3.17 -4.26 17.70
N ALA A 34 -1.94 -4.06 18.17
CA ALA A 34 -1.20 -5.02 18.96
C ALA A 34 -1.99 -5.49 20.20
N ARG A 35 -2.65 -4.58 20.88
CA ARG A 35 -3.39 -4.85 22.12
C ARG A 35 -4.76 -5.49 21.87
N LEU A 36 -5.50 -4.98 20.88
CA LEU A 36 -6.93 -5.31 20.75
C LEU A 36 -7.21 -6.46 19.76
N LEU A 37 -6.43 -6.64 18.70
CA LEU A 37 -6.75 -7.67 17.72
C LEU A 37 -6.58 -9.11 18.26
N PRO A 38 -5.58 -9.43 19.10
CA PRO A 38 -5.58 -10.71 19.81
C PRO A 38 -6.85 -10.97 20.63
N GLU A 39 -7.39 -9.92 21.25
CA GLU A 39 -8.65 -10.03 22.01
C GLU A 39 -9.89 -10.23 21.12
N ALA A 40 -9.89 -9.65 19.91
CA ALA A 40 -10.92 -9.91 18.90
C ALA A 40 -10.88 -11.39 18.45
N VAL A 41 -9.69 -11.91 18.16
CA VAL A 41 -9.47 -13.31 17.77
C VAL A 41 -9.93 -14.28 18.87
N LYS A 42 -9.60 -14.02 20.14
CA LYS A 42 -10.08 -14.81 21.31
C LYS A 42 -11.60 -14.89 21.41
N ARG A 43 -12.30 -13.86 20.91
CA ARG A 43 -13.78 -13.79 20.91
C ARG A 43 -14.41 -14.27 19.60
N GLY A 44 -13.59 -14.81 18.69
CA GLY A 44 -14.04 -15.42 17.44
C GLY A 44 -14.16 -14.46 16.26
N ALA A 45 -13.76 -13.19 16.40
CA ALA A 45 -13.77 -12.23 15.32
C ALA A 45 -12.51 -12.34 14.44
N VAL A 46 -12.69 -12.34 13.13
CA VAL A 46 -11.57 -12.18 12.19
C VAL A 46 -11.30 -10.69 11.98
N ALA A 47 -10.03 -10.30 12.00
CA ALA A 47 -9.63 -8.91 11.88
C ALA A 47 -8.82 -8.65 10.60
N VAL A 48 -9.16 -7.58 9.87
CA VAL A 48 -8.33 -7.01 8.79
C VAL A 48 -7.67 -5.75 9.35
N ASP A 49 -6.34 -5.77 9.45
CA ASP A 49 -5.57 -4.69 10.07
C ASP A 49 -4.85 -3.83 9.02
N ASN A 50 -5.14 -2.54 9.03
CA ASN A 50 -4.49 -1.56 8.14
C ASN A 50 -3.19 -0.98 8.73
N THR A 51 -2.81 -1.34 9.96
CA THR A 51 -1.55 -0.86 10.55
C THR A 51 -0.35 -1.66 10.06
N SER A 52 0.86 -1.18 10.34
CA SER A 52 2.08 -1.93 9.99
C SER A 52 2.42 -3.04 10.97
N PHE A 53 1.76 -3.12 12.13
CA PHE A 53 2.20 -3.95 13.24
C PHE A 53 2.27 -5.44 12.88
N TRP A 54 1.25 -5.99 12.21
CA TRP A 54 1.15 -7.41 11.91
C TRP A 54 1.75 -7.83 10.56
N ARG A 55 2.13 -6.86 9.70
CA ARG A 55 2.51 -7.15 8.30
C ARG A 55 3.68 -8.13 8.18
N MET A 56 4.67 -8.05 9.07
CA MET A 56 5.86 -8.92 9.02
C MET A 56 5.77 -10.14 9.94
N ASN A 57 4.65 -10.34 10.64
CA ASN A 57 4.41 -11.52 11.44
C ASN A 57 4.17 -12.73 10.54
N ASP A 58 4.88 -13.83 10.75
CA ASP A 58 4.84 -15.02 9.89
C ASP A 58 3.51 -15.78 9.99
N ASN A 59 2.76 -15.61 11.10
CA ASN A 59 1.43 -16.19 11.30
C ASN A 59 0.28 -15.35 10.74
N VAL A 60 0.60 -14.18 10.17
CA VAL A 60 -0.39 -13.23 9.64
C VAL A 60 -0.17 -13.05 8.14
N PRO A 61 -1.12 -13.46 7.28
CA PRO A 61 -1.01 -13.23 5.85
C PRO A 61 -1.12 -11.73 5.54
N LEU A 62 -0.29 -11.28 4.60
CA LEU A 62 -0.27 -9.93 4.05
C LEU A 62 -0.90 -9.99 2.67
N VAL A 63 -2.07 -9.35 2.46
CA VAL A 63 -2.91 -9.68 1.32
C VAL A 63 -3.25 -8.47 0.45
N VAL A 64 -3.08 -8.66 -0.85
CA VAL A 64 -3.65 -7.86 -1.94
C VAL A 64 -4.50 -8.81 -2.78
N PRO A 65 -5.84 -8.70 -2.79
CA PRO A 65 -6.72 -9.70 -3.41
C PRO A 65 -6.40 -10.00 -4.88
N GLU A 66 -5.98 -9.01 -5.65
CA GLU A 66 -5.61 -9.19 -7.06
C GLU A 66 -4.30 -9.97 -7.26
N VAL A 67 -3.51 -10.16 -6.20
CA VAL A 67 -2.17 -10.77 -6.26
C VAL A 67 -2.12 -12.13 -5.59
N ASN A 68 -2.59 -12.20 -4.34
CA ASN A 68 -2.39 -13.39 -3.49
C ASN A 68 -3.60 -13.73 -2.61
N GLU A 69 -4.82 -13.64 -3.18
CA GLU A 69 -6.06 -14.00 -2.47
C GLU A 69 -5.99 -15.34 -1.75
N GLN A 70 -5.30 -16.33 -2.33
CA GLN A 70 -5.13 -17.67 -1.75
C GLN A 70 -4.45 -17.65 -0.37
N ALA A 71 -3.71 -16.60 -0.03
CA ALA A 71 -3.11 -16.46 1.29
C ALA A 71 -4.17 -16.30 2.41
N LEU A 72 -5.41 -15.91 2.06
CA LEU A 72 -6.51 -15.85 3.01
C LEU A 72 -6.84 -17.20 3.66
N TYR A 73 -6.61 -18.32 2.96
CA TYR A 73 -6.83 -19.65 3.53
C TYR A 73 -5.86 -20.00 4.68
N GLN A 74 -4.81 -19.21 4.87
CA GLN A 74 -3.79 -19.42 5.90
C GLN A 74 -3.92 -18.44 7.08
N HIS A 75 -4.99 -17.64 7.14
CA HIS A 75 -5.14 -16.70 8.24
C HIS A 75 -5.43 -17.42 9.57
N ASN A 76 -4.87 -16.86 10.63
CA ASN A 76 -5.08 -17.30 12.00
C ASN A 76 -5.98 -16.33 12.81
N GLY A 77 -6.95 -15.71 12.14
CA GLY A 77 -7.85 -14.72 12.73
C GLY A 77 -7.43 -13.25 12.48
N ILE A 78 -6.18 -13.01 12.07
CA ILE A 78 -5.73 -11.67 11.64
C ILE A 78 -5.24 -11.74 10.19
N VAL A 79 -5.62 -10.75 9.37
CA VAL A 79 -5.12 -10.52 8.02
C VAL A 79 -4.56 -9.10 7.96
N ALA A 80 -3.34 -8.92 7.49
CA ALA A 80 -2.73 -7.61 7.36
C ALA A 80 -2.99 -7.00 5.98
N ASN A 81 -3.35 -5.72 5.98
CA ASN A 81 -3.46 -4.86 4.80
C ASN A 81 -2.10 -4.19 4.55
N PRO A 82 -1.52 -4.29 3.34
CA PRO A 82 -0.17 -3.81 3.09
C PRO A 82 -0.03 -2.27 3.10
N ASN A 83 1.20 -1.82 2.90
CA ASN A 83 1.56 -0.43 2.69
C ASN A 83 0.96 0.11 1.38
N CYS A 84 0.60 1.39 1.35
CA CYS A 84 -0.10 2.01 0.22
C CYS A 84 0.70 1.96 -1.09
N SER A 85 2.01 2.26 -1.03
CA SER A 85 2.87 2.19 -2.21
C SER A 85 3.10 0.75 -2.64
N THR A 86 3.27 -0.18 -1.69
CA THR A 86 3.40 -1.61 -2.01
C THR A 86 2.17 -2.14 -2.74
N ILE A 87 0.95 -1.80 -2.28
CA ILE A 87 -0.29 -2.32 -2.89
C ILE A 87 -0.35 -1.99 -4.39
N GLN A 88 -0.22 -0.70 -4.75
CA GLN A 88 -0.33 -0.30 -6.15
C GLN A 88 0.78 -0.91 -7.02
N MET A 89 2.00 -1.00 -6.49
CA MET A 89 3.14 -1.57 -7.20
C MET A 89 2.93 -3.07 -7.49
N VAL A 90 2.53 -3.86 -6.50
CA VAL A 90 2.36 -5.30 -6.72
C VAL A 90 1.16 -5.64 -7.59
N VAL A 91 0.08 -4.83 -7.57
CA VAL A 91 -1.05 -4.97 -8.50
C VAL A 91 -0.59 -4.79 -9.94
N ALA A 92 0.26 -3.80 -10.21
CA ALA A 92 0.82 -3.57 -11.54
C ALA A 92 1.86 -4.62 -11.96
N LEU A 93 2.65 -5.15 -11.00
CA LEU A 93 3.71 -6.12 -11.29
C LEU A 93 3.22 -7.56 -11.44
N GLU A 94 2.11 -7.94 -10.79
CA GLU A 94 1.65 -9.34 -10.79
C GLU A 94 1.30 -9.87 -12.19
N PRO A 95 0.54 -9.17 -13.05
CA PRO A 95 0.31 -9.65 -14.41
C PRO A 95 1.59 -9.81 -15.22
N ILE A 96 2.60 -8.98 -14.97
CA ILE A 96 3.92 -9.09 -15.62
C ILE A 96 4.65 -10.33 -15.12
N ARG A 97 4.67 -10.56 -13.80
CA ARG A 97 5.29 -11.72 -13.17
C ARG A 97 4.67 -13.04 -13.66
N GLN A 98 3.35 -13.08 -13.79
CA GLN A 98 2.62 -14.29 -14.24
C GLN A 98 2.91 -14.64 -15.71
N ASN A 99 3.05 -13.64 -16.57
CA ASN A 99 3.21 -13.86 -18.01
C ASN A 99 4.66 -13.95 -18.45
N PHE A 100 5.59 -13.22 -17.81
CA PHE A 100 6.99 -13.07 -18.27
C PHE A 100 8.01 -13.37 -17.17
N GLY A 101 7.57 -13.69 -15.95
CA GLY A 101 8.45 -13.77 -14.79
C GLY A 101 8.96 -12.39 -14.36
N LEU A 102 9.50 -12.31 -13.15
CA LEU A 102 10.03 -11.06 -12.59
C LEU A 102 11.30 -11.36 -11.80
N LYS A 103 12.39 -10.67 -12.11
CA LYS A 103 13.71 -10.90 -11.50
C LYS A 103 14.17 -9.75 -10.63
N GLN A 104 13.89 -8.51 -11.04
CA GLN A 104 14.33 -7.31 -10.35
C GLN A 104 13.29 -6.20 -10.48
N VAL A 105 13.16 -5.41 -9.42
CA VAL A 105 12.35 -4.18 -9.37
C VAL A 105 13.19 -3.07 -8.74
N VAL A 106 13.26 -1.94 -9.40
CA VAL A 106 13.77 -0.68 -8.84
C VAL A 106 12.65 0.34 -8.90
N VAL A 107 12.24 0.84 -7.75
CA VAL A 107 11.12 1.78 -7.65
C VAL A 107 11.56 3.08 -6.99
N SER A 108 11.10 4.20 -7.55
CA SER A 108 11.10 5.49 -6.87
C SER A 108 9.68 5.99 -6.74
N THR A 109 9.27 6.33 -5.53
CA THR A 109 7.92 6.80 -5.25
C THR A 109 7.83 8.31 -5.19
N TYR A 110 6.66 8.83 -5.54
CA TYR A 110 6.25 10.23 -5.42
C TYR A 110 4.96 10.26 -4.61
N GLN A 111 5.12 10.29 -3.28
CA GLN A 111 4.00 10.05 -2.36
C GLN A 111 3.33 11.33 -1.90
N ALA A 112 2.01 11.33 -1.98
CA ALA A 112 1.14 12.41 -1.55
C ALA A 112 1.22 12.67 -0.03
N ALA A 113 0.98 13.92 0.38
CA ALA A 113 0.99 14.35 1.78
C ALA A 113 -0.03 13.59 2.65
N SER A 114 -1.20 13.22 2.08
CA SER A 114 -2.24 12.47 2.79
C SER A 114 -1.78 11.12 3.34
N GLY A 115 -0.71 10.53 2.78
CA GLY A 115 -0.09 9.31 3.32
C GLY A 115 0.46 9.46 4.74
N ALA A 116 0.80 10.70 5.16
CA ALA A 116 1.17 11.04 6.53
C ALA A 116 -0.04 11.54 7.38
N GLY A 117 -1.26 11.39 6.86
CA GLY A 117 -2.50 11.75 7.54
C GLY A 117 -3.00 13.17 7.26
N GLN A 118 -4.18 13.47 7.79
CA GLN A 118 -4.88 14.74 7.56
C GLN A 118 -4.07 15.97 8.02
N SER A 119 -3.29 15.83 9.08
CA SER A 119 -2.44 16.93 9.59
C SER A 119 -1.36 17.34 8.59
N ALA A 120 -0.71 16.38 7.94
CA ALA A 120 0.29 16.66 6.91
C ALA A 120 -0.33 17.27 5.65
N TRP A 121 -1.52 16.82 5.26
CA TRP A 121 -2.27 17.45 4.18
C TRP A 121 -2.60 18.91 4.49
N ASN A 122 -3.15 19.17 5.69
CA ASN A 122 -3.49 20.54 6.11
C ASN A 122 -2.23 21.43 6.19
N GLU A 123 -1.11 20.88 6.70
CA GLU A 123 0.16 21.59 6.74
C GLU A 123 0.65 21.99 5.35
N LEU A 124 0.59 21.07 4.36
CA LEU A 124 0.93 21.37 2.97
C LEU A 124 0.12 22.56 2.41
N LEU A 125 -1.21 22.56 2.62
CA LEU A 125 -2.07 23.66 2.15
C LEU A 125 -1.74 24.98 2.83
N ASN A 126 -1.48 24.97 4.14
CA ASN A 126 -1.09 26.16 4.88
C ASN A 126 0.26 26.69 4.41
N GLN A 127 1.26 25.83 4.21
CA GLN A 127 2.58 26.19 3.69
C GLN A 127 2.48 26.81 2.29
N ALA A 128 1.65 26.26 1.42
CA ALA A 128 1.42 26.81 0.09
C ALA A 128 0.84 28.24 0.17
N GLN A 129 -0.11 28.48 1.07
CA GLN A 129 -0.67 29.82 1.30
C GLN A 129 0.37 30.79 1.90
N GLN A 130 1.15 30.36 2.88
CA GLN A 130 2.22 31.17 3.48
C GLN A 130 3.24 31.57 2.42
N HIS A 131 3.68 30.62 1.59
CA HIS A 131 4.60 30.87 0.48
C HIS A 131 4.09 31.95 -0.47
N LEU A 132 2.82 31.83 -0.90
CA LEU A 132 2.18 32.80 -1.80
C LEU A 132 2.04 34.20 -1.18
N ASN A 133 1.93 34.27 0.14
CA ASN A 133 1.89 35.53 0.88
C ASN A 133 3.29 36.14 1.14
N GLY A 134 4.38 35.44 0.79
CA GLY A 134 5.75 35.84 1.13
C GLY A 134 6.10 35.66 2.61
N GLU A 135 5.39 34.79 3.32
CA GLU A 135 5.62 34.43 4.72
C GLU A 135 6.59 33.24 4.79
N THR A 136 7.17 33.02 5.96
CA THR A 136 7.98 31.80 6.22
C THR A 136 7.05 30.62 6.47
N GLU A 137 7.27 29.52 5.75
CA GLU A 137 6.50 28.29 5.90
C GLU A 137 6.77 27.64 7.28
N THR A 138 5.71 27.25 7.95
CA THR A 138 5.79 26.46 9.19
C THR A 138 5.86 24.97 8.86
N ALA A 139 6.76 24.23 9.52
CA ALA A 139 6.92 22.80 9.35
C ALA A 139 6.99 22.10 10.72
N GLU A 140 5.97 21.28 11.02
CA GLU A 140 5.81 20.63 12.33
C GLU A 140 5.50 19.12 12.21
N ILE A 141 5.16 18.64 10.99
CA ILE A 141 4.68 17.28 10.76
C ILE A 141 5.68 16.45 9.97
N LEU A 142 6.22 16.98 8.86
CA LEU A 142 7.05 16.21 7.93
C LEU A 142 8.56 16.45 8.13
N PRO A 143 9.39 15.42 7.90
CA PRO A 143 9.09 14.09 7.30
C PRO A 143 8.26 13.17 8.19
N THR A 144 8.46 13.15 9.50
CA THR A 144 7.66 12.41 10.46
C THR A 144 7.50 13.22 11.75
N LYS A 145 6.31 13.16 12.34
CA LYS A 145 5.95 13.91 13.55
C LYS A 145 6.87 13.65 14.74
N GLY A 146 7.54 12.50 14.78
CA GLY A 146 8.47 12.12 15.84
C GLY A 146 9.87 12.68 15.70
N ASP A 147 10.21 13.26 14.56
CA ASP A 147 11.54 13.81 14.30
C ASP A 147 11.77 15.14 15.06
N LYS A 148 13.03 15.40 15.37
CA LYS A 148 13.44 16.69 15.97
C LYS A 148 13.48 17.83 14.95
N LYS A 149 13.54 17.52 13.68
CA LYS A 149 13.70 18.46 12.58
C LYS A 149 12.64 18.22 11.52
N HIS A 150 11.92 19.27 11.17
CA HIS A 150 10.88 19.25 10.17
C HIS A 150 11.25 20.17 9.00
N TYR A 151 10.67 19.89 7.84
CA TYR A 151 10.93 20.64 6.63
C TYR A 151 9.60 20.92 5.90
N PRO A 152 9.45 22.10 5.27
CA PRO A 152 8.28 22.39 4.48
C PRO A 152 8.23 21.48 3.25
N LEU A 153 7.02 21.07 2.91
CA LEU A 153 6.74 20.27 1.71
C LEU A 153 6.27 21.12 0.53
N ALA A 154 5.58 22.23 0.78
CA ALA A 154 5.11 23.11 -0.30
C ALA A 154 6.29 23.56 -1.15
N PHE A 155 6.19 23.35 -2.47
CA PHE A 155 7.23 23.66 -3.48
C PHE A 155 8.58 22.96 -3.23
N ASN A 156 8.59 21.84 -2.50
CA ASN A 156 9.77 21.09 -2.10
C ASN A 156 9.56 19.58 -2.26
N LEU A 157 10.64 18.80 -2.17
CA LEU A 157 10.64 17.35 -2.14
C LEU A 157 11.37 16.89 -0.88
N LEU A 158 10.82 15.90 -0.18
CA LEU A 158 11.46 15.32 1.00
C LEU A 158 11.82 13.85 0.70
N PRO A 159 13.12 13.52 0.52
CA PRO A 159 13.56 12.13 0.27
C PRO A 159 13.66 11.33 1.58
N GLN A 160 12.62 11.43 2.38
CA GLN A 160 12.44 10.71 3.63
C GLN A 160 10.94 10.52 3.88
N ILE A 161 10.53 9.26 4.01
CA ILE A 161 9.18 8.90 4.47
C ILE A 161 9.34 7.91 5.61
N ASP A 162 8.75 8.23 6.77
CA ASP A 162 8.95 7.50 8.02
C ASP A 162 10.38 7.69 8.59
N VAL A 163 10.72 6.96 9.64
CA VAL A 163 12.02 7.06 10.33
C VAL A 163 13.14 6.40 9.53
N PHE A 164 14.36 6.86 9.73
CA PHE A 164 15.54 6.16 9.21
C PHE A 164 15.83 4.92 10.06
N GLU A 165 16.21 3.86 9.38
CA GLU A 165 16.71 2.61 9.95
C GLU A 165 18.19 2.42 9.59
N ASP A 166 18.70 1.22 9.80
CA ASP A 166 20.08 0.88 9.49
C ASP A 166 20.38 1.05 7.98
N GLU A 167 21.66 1.26 7.65
CA GLU A 167 22.17 1.40 6.29
C GLU A 167 21.59 2.59 5.49
N GLY A 168 20.90 3.52 6.15
CA GLY A 168 20.38 4.75 5.56
C GLY A 168 19.07 4.60 4.80
N TYR A 169 18.42 3.46 4.89
CA TYR A 169 17.06 3.28 4.38
C TYR A 169 16.03 3.85 5.35
N THR A 170 14.89 4.29 4.82
CA THR A 170 13.73 4.62 5.64
C THR A 170 12.87 3.38 5.91
N HIS A 171 12.08 3.41 6.98
CA HIS A 171 11.13 2.34 7.28
C HIS A 171 10.12 2.11 6.13
N GLU A 172 9.75 3.16 5.40
CA GLU A 172 8.91 3.07 4.21
C GLU A 172 9.55 2.24 3.10
N GLU A 173 10.84 2.43 2.83
CA GLU A 173 11.58 1.68 1.83
C GLU A 173 11.72 0.20 2.22
N TYR A 174 11.98 -0.09 3.51
CA TYR A 174 11.97 -1.46 4.02
C TYR A 174 10.61 -2.15 3.85
N LYS A 175 9.49 -1.43 4.14
CA LYS A 175 8.14 -1.96 3.87
C LYS A 175 8.00 -2.38 2.41
N MET A 176 8.34 -1.53 1.47
CA MET A 176 8.23 -1.83 0.04
C MET A 176 9.05 -3.06 -0.36
N ILE A 177 10.27 -3.19 0.17
CA ILE A 177 11.16 -4.31 -0.13
C ILE A 177 10.59 -5.64 0.42
N HIS A 178 10.25 -5.68 1.71
CA HIS A 178 9.85 -6.92 2.39
C HIS A 178 8.40 -7.30 2.11
N GLU A 179 7.49 -6.33 2.06
CA GLU A 179 6.08 -6.59 1.77
C GLU A 179 5.90 -7.13 0.35
N THR A 180 6.60 -6.56 -0.65
CA THR A 180 6.57 -7.07 -2.03
C THR A 180 6.93 -8.54 -2.09
N LYS A 181 8.01 -8.93 -1.43
CA LYS A 181 8.44 -10.33 -1.40
C LYS A 181 7.43 -11.22 -0.67
N LYS A 182 6.94 -10.79 0.48
CA LYS A 182 5.95 -11.56 1.25
C LYS A 182 4.65 -11.75 0.47
N ILE A 183 4.16 -10.72 -0.22
CA ILE A 183 2.92 -10.79 -1.02
C ILE A 183 3.10 -11.68 -2.24
N MET A 184 4.16 -11.46 -3.03
CA MET A 184 4.33 -12.11 -4.33
C MET A 184 4.94 -13.51 -4.23
N LEU A 185 5.73 -13.80 -3.18
CA LEU A 185 6.51 -15.03 -3.03
C LEU A 185 6.20 -15.80 -1.74
N GLY A 186 5.40 -15.25 -0.84
CA GLY A 186 5.05 -15.87 0.45
C GLY A 186 6.11 -15.74 1.54
N ASP A 187 7.30 -15.20 1.25
CA ASP A 187 8.39 -15.02 2.19
C ASP A 187 9.02 -13.62 2.03
N LYS A 188 9.03 -12.84 3.11
CA LYS A 188 9.62 -11.49 3.16
C LYS A 188 11.11 -11.44 2.82
N ASN A 189 11.81 -12.56 2.91
CA ASN A 189 13.25 -12.68 2.64
C ASN A 189 13.56 -13.43 1.32
N ALA A 190 12.52 -13.80 0.54
CA ALA A 190 12.72 -14.54 -0.69
C ALA A 190 13.76 -13.87 -1.61
N PRO A 191 14.73 -14.63 -2.15
CA PRO A 191 15.79 -14.09 -3.00
C PRO A 191 15.42 -13.96 -4.46
N ASP A 192 14.30 -14.54 -4.88
CA ASP A 192 13.92 -14.73 -6.28
C ASP A 192 13.63 -13.40 -7.00
N ILE A 193 13.13 -12.40 -6.27
CA ILE A 193 12.93 -11.05 -6.79
C ILE A 193 13.79 -10.07 -5.99
N LYS A 194 14.67 -9.34 -6.69
CA LYS A 194 15.42 -8.23 -6.08
C LYS A 194 14.57 -6.97 -6.11
N VAL A 195 14.42 -6.33 -4.96
CA VAL A 195 13.64 -5.09 -4.84
C VAL A 195 14.51 -4.00 -4.24
N THR A 196 14.54 -2.84 -4.86
CA THR A 196 15.20 -1.64 -4.35
C THR A 196 14.22 -0.47 -4.44
N ALA A 197 14.08 0.28 -3.35
CA ALA A 197 13.13 1.37 -3.25
C ALA A 197 13.78 2.67 -2.80
N THR A 198 13.30 3.79 -3.32
CA THR A 198 13.56 5.15 -2.82
C THR A 198 12.22 5.85 -2.64
N ALA A 199 11.92 6.29 -1.44
CA ALA A 199 10.63 6.89 -1.11
C ALA A 199 10.75 8.41 -0.93
N VAL A 200 9.97 9.16 -1.74
CA VAL A 200 10.00 10.63 -1.75
C VAL A 200 8.60 11.18 -1.48
N ARG A 201 8.48 12.10 -0.50
CA ARG A 201 7.26 12.87 -0.28
C ARG A 201 7.24 14.06 -1.23
N VAL A 202 6.11 14.25 -1.93
CA VAL A 202 5.91 15.32 -2.91
C VAL A 202 4.73 16.21 -2.52
N PRO A 203 4.65 17.47 -3.01
CA PRO A 203 3.59 18.41 -2.66
C PRO A 203 2.29 18.12 -3.45
N VAL A 204 1.81 16.91 -3.35
CA VAL A 204 0.55 16.42 -3.92
C VAL A 204 -0.37 16.04 -2.76
N PRO A 205 -1.63 16.50 -2.73
CA PRO A 205 -2.56 16.17 -1.64
C PRO A 205 -2.90 14.68 -1.56
N VAL A 206 -3.37 14.07 -2.66
CA VAL A 206 -3.83 12.69 -2.75
C VAL A 206 -3.29 12.04 -4.03
N GLY A 207 -3.06 10.73 -3.98
CA GLY A 207 -2.56 9.92 -5.10
C GLY A 207 -1.04 9.76 -5.08
N HIS A 208 -0.58 8.52 -4.93
CA HIS A 208 0.84 8.19 -5.05
C HIS A 208 1.20 7.86 -6.49
N GLY A 209 2.32 8.40 -6.95
CA GLY A 209 2.94 8.02 -8.22
C GLY A 209 4.21 7.21 -7.97
N GLU A 210 4.54 6.32 -8.92
CA GLU A 210 5.75 5.51 -8.86
C GLU A 210 6.37 5.34 -10.24
N THR A 211 7.67 5.59 -10.36
CA THR A 211 8.46 5.04 -11.47
C THR A 211 8.93 3.65 -11.09
N VAL A 212 8.57 2.67 -11.90
CA VAL A 212 8.96 1.28 -11.69
C VAL A 212 9.80 0.83 -12.88
N TYR A 213 11.04 0.48 -12.59
CA TYR A 213 11.95 -0.21 -13.50
C TYR A 213 11.98 -1.67 -13.11
N PHE A 214 11.85 -2.58 -14.07
CA PHE A 214 11.81 -4.02 -13.77
C PHE A 214 12.50 -4.86 -14.85
N GLU A 215 13.09 -5.98 -14.43
CA GLU A 215 13.66 -7.00 -15.28
C GLU A 215 12.77 -8.23 -15.29
N VAL A 216 12.37 -8.68 -16.49
CA VAL A 216 11.63 -9.93 -16.67
C VAL A 216 12.56 -11.13 -16.83
N THR A 217 12.08 -12.33 -16.50
CA THR A 217 12.84 -13.57 -16.65
C THR A 217 12.79 -14.08 -18.09
N ASP A 218 11.62 -14.06 -18.72
CA ASP A 218 11.41 -14.44 -20.12
C ASP A 218 11.59 -13.21 -21.02
N LYS A 219 12.84 -12.95 -21.39
CA LYS A 219 13.20 -11.81 -22.23
C LYS A 219 12.73 -11.95 -23.68
N ASP A 220 12.70 -13.17 -24.19
CA ASP A 220 12.32 -13.46 -25.57
C ASP A 220 10.80 -13.42 -25.79
N GLY A 221 10.02 -13.82 -24.76
CA GLY A 221 8.57 -13.77 -24.78
C GLY A 221 8.00 -12.40 -24.47
N ALA A 222 8.77 -11.51 -23.82
CA ALA A 222 8.31 -10.20 -23.41
C ALA A 222 8.40 -9.17 -24.54
N SER A 223 7.41 -8.31 -24.62
CA SER A 223 7.41 -7.11 -25.46
C SER A 223 6.57 -6.02 -24.83
N THR A 224 6.80 -4.76 -25.22
CA THR A 224 5.97 -3.63 -24.73
C THR A 224 4.48 -3.91 -24.93
N LYS A 225 4.08 -4.38 -26.11
CA LYS A 225 2.67 -4.71 -26.40
C LYS A 225 2.16 -5.89 -25.59
N GLY A 226 2.98 -6.91 -25.35
CA GLY A 226 2.65 -8.05 -24.51
C GLY A 226 2.42 -7.64 -23.05
N ILE A 227 3.30 -6.75 -22.53
CA ILE A 227 3.18 -6.19 -21.19
C ILE A 227 1.93 -5.30 -21.09
N GLN A 228 1.67 -4.42 -22.06
CA GLN A 228 0.47 -3.60 -22.10
C GLN A 228 -0.81 -4.46 -22.14
N GLN A 229 -0.80 -5.55 -22.92
CA GLN A 229 -1.93 -6.48 -22.97
C GLN A 229 -2.15 -7.17 -21.62
N ALA A 230 -1.10 -7.69 -20.99
CA ALA A 230 -1.17 -8.32 -19.68
C ALA A 230 -1.72 -7.35 -18.60
N LEU A 231 -1.30 -6.09 -18.64
CA LEU A 231 -1.82 -5.05 -17.75
C LEU A 231 -3.29 -4.72 -18.04
N SER A 232 -3.68 -4.63 -19.31
CA SER A 232 -5.06 -4.33 -19.72
C SER A 232 -6.04 -5.43 -19.31
N ASP A 233 -5.61 -6.69 -19.29
CA ASP A 233 -6.42 -7.84 -18.93
C ASP A 233 -6.47 -8.11 -17.42
N ALA A 234 -5.61 -7.42 -16.64
CA ALA A 234 -5.47 -7.69 -15.21
C ALA A 234 -6.58 -7.04 -14.37
N PRO A 235 -7.12 -7.75 -13.37
CA PRO A 235 -8.11 -7.20 -12.46
C PRO A 235 -7.49 -6.05 -11.63
N GLY A 236 -8.26 -4.99 -11.42
CA GLY A 236 -7.84 -3.83 -10.62
C GLY A 236 -6.81 -2.92 -11.29
N VAL A 237 -6.45 -3.17 -12.55
CA VAL A 237 -5.57 -2.33 -13.36
C VAL A 237 -6.36 -1.60 -14.44
N VAL A 238 -6.06 -0.32 -14.61
CA VAL A 238 -6.52 0.49 -15.74
C VAL A 238 -5.29 0.97 -16.52
N LEU A 239 -5.17 0.54 -17.77
CA LEU A 239 -4.08 0.97 -18.65
C LEU A 239 -4.44 2.33 -19.29
N GLU A 240 -3.66 3.36 -18.99
CA GLU A 240 -3.71 4.70 -19.58
C GLU A 240 -2.37 4.97 -20.26
N ASP A 241 -2.14 4.43 -21.46
CA ASP A 241 -0.82 4.46 -22.12
C ASP A 241 -0.91 4.78 -23.60
N ASP A 242 -1.19 6.06 -23.91
CA ASP A 242 -1.20 6.59 -25.27
C ASP A 242 -0.32 7.86 -25.32
N PRO A 243 1.00 7.70 -25.51
CA PRO A 243 1.93 8.84 -25.55
C PRO A 243 1.67 9.82 -26.71
N ASP A 244 1.14 9.36 -27.83
CA ASP A 244 0.87 10.18 -29.00
C ASP A 244 -0.23 11.22 -28.72
N HIS A 245 -1.17 10.86 -27.84
CA HIS A 245 -2.24 11.77 -27.38
C HIS A 245 -1.98 12.30 -25.96
N GLN A 246 -0.81 12.10 -25.38
CA GLN A 246 -0.42 12.53 -24.04
C GLN A 246 -1.34 11.96 -22.94
N ILE A 247 -1.82 10.71 -23.11
CA ILE A 247 -2.63 10.00 -22.13
C ILE A 247 -1.71 9.14 -21.27
N TYR A 248 -1.69 9.43 -19.99
CA TYR A 248 -0.93 8.72 -18.95
C TYR A 248 -1.55 8.97 -17.57
N PRO A 249 -1.35 8.08 -16.58
CA PRO A 249 -1.92 8.24 -15.25
C PRO A 249 -1.40 9.48 -14.53
N GLN A 250 -2.29 10.17 -13.83
CA GLN A 250 -1.97 11.32 -12.99
C GLN A 250 -2.66 11.19 -11.62
N PRO A 251 -2.02 11.60 -10.50
CA PRO A 251 -2.61 11.54 -9.17
C PRO A 251 -3.98 12.24 -9.09
N ILE A 252 -4.12 13.41 -9.70
CA ILE A 252 -5.38 14.17 -9.72
C ILE A 252 -6.53 13.40 -10.39
N ASN A 253 -6.24 12.53 -11.33
CA ASN A 253 -7.24 11.71 -12.03
C ASN A 253 -7.54 10.39 -11.31
N ALA A 254 -6.61 9.92 -10.46
CA ALA A 254 -6.77 8.70 -9.69
C ALA A 254 -7.53 8.95 -8.36
N GLU A 255 -7.55 10.19 -7.86
CA GLU A 255 -8.25 10.54 -6.64
C GLU A 255 -9.73 10.13 -6.69
N GLY A 256 -10.21 9.45 -5.65
CA GLY A 256 -11.56 8.92 -5.54
C GLY A 256 -11.83 7.64 -6.31
N LYS A 257 -10.84 7.09 -7.03
CA LYS A 257 -10.97 5.83 -7.79
C LYS A 257 -10.35 4.65 -7.03
N ARG A 258 -10.80 3.44 -7.36
CA ARG A 258 -10.45 2.21 -6.64
C ARG A 258 -9.41 1.36 -7.37
N ASP A 259 -9.04 1.75 -8.58
CA ASP A 259 -8.14 1.01 -9.46
C ASP A 259 -6.70 1.51 -9.33
N THR A 260 -5.79 0.69 -9.82
CA THR A 260 -4.39 1.06 -10.06
C THR A 260 -4.23 1.43 -11.53
N PHE A 261 -3.79 2.64 -11.80
CA PHE A 261 -3.58 3.17 -13.14
C PHE A 261 -2.14 2.97 -13.57
N VAL A 262 -1.92 2.41 -14.75
CA VAL A 262 -0.59 2.13 -15.29
C VAL A 262 -0.45 2.74 -16.67
N GLY A 263 0.70 3.33 -16.95
CA GLY A 263 1.05 3.84 -18.26
C GLY A 263 2.55 4.05 -18.42
N ARG A 264 2.96 4.70 -19.51
CA ARG A 264 4.36 4.94 -19.83
C ARG A 264 5.18 3.65 -19.89
N VAL A 265 4.55 2.54 -20.33
CA VAL A 265 5.21 1.25 -20.52
C VAL A 265 6.15 1.34 -21.72
N ARG A 266 7.42 1.10 -21.49
CA ARG A 266 8.44 1.21 -22.52
C ARG A 266 9.65 0.32 -22.20
N PRO A 267 10.38 -0.18 -23.22
CA PRO A 267 11.60 -0.94 -23.01
C PRO A 267 12.72 -0.02 -22.49
N ASP A 268 13.65 -0.60 -21.78
CA ASP A 268 14.96 0.01 -21.57
C ASP A 268 15.72 0.05 -22.91
N LEU A 269 16.43 1.14 -23.18
CA LEU A 269 17.13 1.33 -24.47
C LEU A 269 18.47 0.59 -24.55
N GLU A 270 19.02 0.16 -23.42
CA GLU A 270 20.35 -0.42 -23.31
C GLU A 270 20.35 -1.86 -22.78
N ASN A 271 19.26 -2.25 -22.06
CA ASN A 271 19.19 -3.54 -21.38
C ASN A 271 17.97 -4.35 -21.85
N ASP A 272 18.21 -5.38 -22.63
CA ASP A 272 17.16 -6.30 -23.11
C ASP A 272 16.47 -7.01 -21.95
N GLY A 273 15.12 -7.10 -22.02
CA GLY A 273 14.29 -7.71 -21.01
C GLY A 273 14.00 -6.81 -19.82
N ASN A 274 14.42 -5.55 -19.88
CA ASN A 274 14.14 -4.54 -18.88
C ASN A 274 13.15 -3.51 -19.42
N TYR A 275 12.26 -3.07 -18.53
CA TYR A 275 11.17 -2.16 -18.89
C TYR A 275 10.94 -1.12 -17.80
N HIS A 276 10.26 -0.06 -18.18
CA HIS A 276 9.77 0.98 -17.28
C HIS A 276 8.25 1.08 -17.37
N MET A 277 7.62 1.44 -16.28
CA MET A 277 6.24 1.88 -16.24
C MET A 277 6.04 2.99 -15.21
N TRP A 278 4.94 3.69 -15.33
CA TRP A 278 4.44 4.67 -14.37
C TRP A 278 3.15 4.16 -13.76
N VAL A 279 3.08 4.13 -12.43
CA VAL A 279 1.96 3.58 -11.67
C VAL A 279 1.38 4.67 -10.78
N VAL A 280 0.07 4.79 -10.74
CA VAL A 280 -0.63 5.76 -9.87
C VAL A 280 -1.87 5.11 -9.25
N SER A 281 -2.12 5.36 -7.98
CA SER A 281 -3.42 5.06 -7.38
C SER A 281 -3.79 6.06 -6.28
N ASP A 282 -5.07 6.07 -5.90
CA ASP A 282 -5.51 6.75 -4.69
C ASP A 282 -4.98 5.99 -3.46
N ASN A 283 -4.05 6.62 -2.74
CA ASN A 283 -3.37 6.04 -1.59
C ASN A 283 -4.30 5.84 -0.38
N LEU A 284 -5.41 6.55 -0.32
CA LEU A 284 -6.41 6.42 0.75
C LEU A 284 -7.45 5.33 0.45
N LEU A 285 -7.69 5.05 -0.84
CA LEU A 285 -8.62 4.03 -1.31
C LEU A 285 -7.90 2.72 -1.62
N LYS A 286 -7.41 2.54 -2.86
CA LYS A 286 -6.73 1.27 -3.22
C LYS A 286 -5.52 1.04 -2.33
N GLY A 287 -4.76 2.08 -2.01
CA GLY A 287 -3.60 1.99 -1.12
C GLY A 287 -3.93 1.68 0.35
N ALA A 288 -5.20 1.74 0.78
CA ALA A 288 -5.56 1.55 2.19
C ALA A 288 -6.98 0.99 2.36
N ALA A 289 -7.98 1.89 2.47
CA ALA A 289 -9.34 1.51 2.90
C ALA A 289 -10.02 0.55 1.93
N TRP A 290 -9.88 0.75 0.62
CA TRP A 290 -10.52 -0.12 -0.36
C TRP A 290 -9.90 -1.51 -0.39
N ASN A 291 -8.57 -1.63 -0.31
CA ASN A 291 -7.92 -2.95 -0.24
C ASN A 291 -8.35 -3.73 1.02
N ALA A 292 -8.47 -3.04 2.17
CA ALA A 292 -8.98 -3.67 3.39
C ALA A 292 -10.44 -4.14 3.25
N VAL A 293 -11.29 -3.35 2.58
CA VAL A 293 -12.68 -3.75 2.26
C VAL A 293 -12.70 -4.93 1.30
N GLN A 294 -11.88 -4.94 0.25
CA GLN A 294 -11.76 -6.08 -0.67
C GLN A 294 -11.34 -7.36 0.07
N ILE A 295 -10.36 -7.28 0.99
CA ILE A 295 -9.98 -8.43 1.84
C ILE A 295 -11.20 -8.94 2.62
N ALA A 296 -11.96 -8.05 3.25
CA ALA A 296 -13.15 -8.39 4.00
C ALA A 296 -14.24 -9.04 3.11
N GLU A 297 -14.48 -8.49 1.93
CA GLU A 297 -15.42 -9.05 0.95
C GLU A 297 -14.99 -10.46 0.49
N ARG A 298 -13.69 -10.67 0.29
CA ARG A 298 -13.15 -11.99 -0.09
C ARG A 298 -13.25 -13.00 1.06
N LEU A 299 -12.95 -12.60 2.30
CA LEU A 299 -13.18 -13.46 3.48
C LEU A 299 -14.63 -13.94 3.58
N VAL A 300 -15.58 -13.04 3.36
CA VAL A 300 -17.02 -13.39 3.35
C VAL A 300 -17.36 -14.32 2.17
N ALA A 301 -16.92 -13.99 0.96
CA ALA A 301 -17.21 -14.76 -0.24
C ALA A 301 -16.62 -16.19 -0.22
N LEU A 302 -15.50 -16.38 0.48
CA LEU A 302 -14.79 -17.65 0.62
C LEU A 302 -15.21 -18.45 1.87
N ASP A 303 -16.19 -17.97 2.65
CA ASP A 303 -16.62 -18.55 3.95
C ASP A 303 -15.46 -18.68 4.97
N LEU A 304 -14.55 -17.69 4.98
CA LEU A 304 -13.36 -17.63 5.84
C LEU A 304 -13.54 -16.69 7.05
N VAL A 305 -14.75 -16.21 7.33
CA VAL A 305 -15.04 -15.35 8.49
C VAL A 305 -15.23 -16.24 9.74
N ARG A 306 -14.19 -17.03 10.04
CA ARG A 306 -14.13 -17.89 11.25
C ARG A 306 -12.69 -17.99 11.70
N VAL A 307 -12.46 -17.78 12.98
CA VAL A 307 -11.14 -17.96 13.58
C VAL A 307 -10.82 -19.47 13.64
N PRO A 308 -9.71 -19.94 13.04
CA PRO A 308 -9.32 -21.34 13.15
C PRO A 308 -9.05 -21.75 14.61
N ALA A 309 -9.29 -23.02 14.92
CA ALA A 309 -9.05 -23.55 16.27
C ALA A 309 -7.57 -23.42 16.66
N GLY A 310 -7.29 -22.96 17.88
CA GLY A 310 -5.92 -22.76 18.37
C GLY A 310 -5.26 -21.45 17.98
N SER A 311 -5.88 -20.63 17.09
CA SER A 311 -5.28 -19.37 16.62
C SER A 311 -5.06 -18.35 17.73
N ALA A 312 -5.92 -18.32 18.75
CA ALA A 312 -5.80 -17.36 19.85
C ALA A 312 -4.49 -17.50 20.64
N GLU A 313 -3.90 -18.69 20.65
CA GLU A 313 -2.64 -18.99 21.33
C GLU A 313 -1.43 -18.39 20.58
N LEU A 314 -1.54 -18.19 19.26
CA LEU A 314 -0.47 -17.62 18.43
C LEU A 314 -0.23 -16.13 18.70
N PHE A 315 -1.16 -15.46 19.37
CA PHE A 315 -1.12 -14.03 19.66
C PHE A 315 -1.18 -13.73 21.16
N ALA A 316 -0.84 -14.73 22.01
CA ALA A 316 -1.03 -14.64 23.47
C ALA A 316 0.12 -13.97 24.24
N ASP A 317 1.23 -13.61 23.57
CA ASP A 317 2.43 -13.02 24.21
C ASP A 317 2.55 -11.51 23.98
#